data_1d3ec38452164cfc273463b228c2c208
#
_entry.id   1d3ec38452164cfc273463b228c2c208
#
_cell.length_a   1.000
_cell.length_b   1.000
_cell.length_c   1.000
_cell.angle_alpha   90.00
_cell.angle_beta   90.00
_cell.angle_gamma   90.00
#
_symmetry.space_group_name_H-M   'P 1'
#
loop_
_entity.id
_entity.type
_entity.pdbx_description
1 polymer ?
#
loop_
_entity_poly.entity_id
_entity_poly.type
_entity_poly.pdbx_seq_one_letter_code
_entity_poly.pdbx_strand_id
1 'polypeptide(L)'
;MDLFSRSWTALRTAVDELSDQDWERPSGCTGWLVRDLVCHLIIDAQDVLITLVTPAETEPTVDSVTYWELVEPPTGEDPLDALIPRLAAAYGEPRWLKFHFDDVGSAAGRAAELADPGARVGTRDEVLTVGDYLSAYVMEWTLHHLDLIAHLPSAADPPAETLAAARAALEKIAGAPVPASFSDKDALLVGTGRRAPTAAEKAALGGLAVKVPLVLG
;
A
#
# COMPACT_ATOMS: atom_id res chain seq x y z
N MET A 1 9.13 -14.44 -10.69
CA MET A 1 8.81 -13.06 -10.24
C MET A 1 8.34 -13.17 -8.81
N ASP A 2 8.98 -12.45 -7.88
CA ASP A 2 8.60 -12.44 -6.48
C ASP A 2 7.31 -11.65 -6.20
N LEU A 3 6.80 -11.69 -4.97
CA LEU A 3 5.54 -11.02 -4.62
C LEU A 3 5.63 -9.49 -4.76
N PHE A 4 6.79 -8.91 -4.45
CA PHE A 4 7.00 -7.47 -4.59
C PHE A 4 6.87 -7.05 -6.06
N SER A 5 7.60 -7.71 -6.96
CA SER A 5 7.52 -7.42 -8.40
C SER A 5 6.11 -7.64 -8.97
N ARG A 6 5.37 -8.63 -8.45
CA ARG A 6 3.98 -8.91 -8.87
C ARG A 6 3.02 -7.82 -8.44
N SER A 7 3.04 -7.42 -7.15
CA SER A 7 2.18 -6.36 -6.63
C SER A 7 2.44 -5.03 -7.35
N TRP A 8 3.73 -4.70 -7.51
CA TRP A 8 4.14 -3.47 -8.18
C TRP A 8 3.77 -3.44 -9.67
N THR A 9 4.02 -4.52 -10.39
CA THR A 9 3.66 -4.61 -11.82
C THR A 9 2.15 -4.51 -12.01
N ALA A 10 1.35 -5.17 -11.17
CA ALA A 10 -0.11 -5.12 -11.25
C ALA A 10 -0.65 -3.70 -11.00
N LEU A 11 -0.12 -3.01 -9.97
CA LEU A 11 -0.50 -1.64 -9.66
C LEU A 11 -0.11 -0.68 -10.80
N ARG A 12 1.10 -0.81 -11.34
CA ARG A 12 1.55 -0.01 -12.49
C ARG A 12 0.66 -0.23 -13.72
N THR A 13 0.27 -1.47 -13.99
CA THR A 13 -0.65 -1.80 -15.08
C THR A 13 -2.00 -1.13 -14.86
N ALA A 14 -2.54 -1.18 -13.63
CA ALA A 14 -3.80 -0.52 -13.31
C ALA A 14 -3.75 1.01 -13.52
N VAL A 15 -2.63 1.65 -13.16
CA VAL A 15 -2.41 3.09 -13.45
C VAL A 15 -2.28 3.35 -14.96
N ASP A 16 -1.64 2.45 -15.69
CA ASP A 16 -1.46 2.61 -17.16
C ASP A 16 -2.78 2.55 -17.93
N GLU A 17 -3.73 1.78 -17.42
CA GLU A 17 -5.06 1.60 -18.01
C GLU A 17 -6.07 2.71 -17.66
N LEU A 18 -5.72 3.69 -16.80
CA LEU A 18 -6.60 4.79 -16.43
C LEU A 18 -6.95 5.66 -17.65
N SER A 19 -8.23 5.91 -17.82
CA SER A 19 -8.72 6.93 -18.77
C SER A 19 -8.57 8.34 -18.20
N ASP A 20 -8.61 9.37 -19.04
CA ASP A 20 -8.53 10.77 -18.59
C ASP A 20 -9.58 11.14 -17.53
N GLN A 21 -10.75 10.49 -17.56
CA GLN A 21 -11.83 10.74 -16.60
C GLN A 21 -11.59 10.07 -15.25
N ASP A 22 -10.81 9.00 -15.21
CA ASP A 22 -10.58 8.23 -13.98
C ASP A 22 -9.69 9.00 -13.00
N TRP A 23 -8.80 9.86 -13.49
CA TRP A 23 -7.89 10.66 -12.66
C TRP A 23 -8.61 11.62 -11.70
N GLU A 24 -9.82 12.05 -12.04
CA GLU A 24 -10.65 12.96 -11.23
C GLU A 24 -11.67 12.21 -10.36
N ARG A 25 -11.70 10.87 -10.40
CA ARG A 25 -12.56 10.07 -9.53
C ARG A 25 -12.01 10.01 -8.11
N PRO A 26 -12.87 9.87 -7.10
CA PRO A 26 -12.42 9.54 -5.76
C PRO A 26 -11.61 8.22 -5.76
N SER A 27 -10.57 8.16 -4.95
CA SER A 27 -9.90 6.91 -4.60
C SER A 27 -10.52 6.28 -3.33
N GLY A 28 -10.00 5.14 -2.89
CA GLY A 28 -10.35 4.55 -1.61
C GLY A 28 -9.74 5.30 -0.41
N CYS A 29 -8.73 6.14 -0.63
CA CYS A 29 -8.14 6.98 0.41
C CYS A 29 -9.04 8.19 0.67
N THR A 30 -9.43 8.40 1.93
CA THR A 30 -10.35 9.48 2.33
C THR A 30 -9.82 10.85 1.92
N GLY A 31 -10.63 11.57 1.15
CA GLY A 31 -10.30 12.93 0.71
C GLY A 31 -9.37 13.02 -0.52
N TRP A 32 -8.92 11.89 -1.07
CA TRP A 32 -8.02 11.85 -2.23
C TRP A 32 -8.73 11.39 -3.50
N LEU A 33 -8.38 12.04 -4.61
CA LEU A 33 -8.70 11.59 -5.95
C LEU A 33 -7.68 10.53 -6.40
N VAL A 34 -7.98 9.84 -7.48
CA VAL A 34 -7.04 8.86 -8.11
C VAL A 34 -5.69 9.52 -8.42
N ARG A 35 -5.67 10.75 -8.94
CA ARG A 35 -4.43 11.50 -9.20
C ARG A 35 -3.60 11.74 -7.94
N ASP A 36 -4.26 11.98 -6.80
CA ASP A 36 -3.59 12.24 -5.53
C ASP A 36 -2.93 10.95 -5.03
N LEU A 37 -3.65 9.83 -5.13
CA LEU A 37 -3.11 8.52 -4.80
C LEU A 37 -1.91 8.16 -5.71
N VAL A 38 -1.98 8.40 -7.02
CA VAL A 38 -0.84 8.13 -7.92
C VAL A 38 0.35 9.03 -7.56
N CYS A 39 0.12 10.28 -7.14
CA CYS A 39 1.19 11.15 -6.63
C CYS A 39 1.85 10.57 -5.36
N HIS A 40 1.05 10.03 -4.44
CA HIS A 40 1.56 9.33 -3.26
C HIS A 40 2.40 8.10 -3.65
N LEU A 41 1.94 7.28 -4.59
CA LEU A 41 2.68 6.12 -5.08
C LEU A 41 4.04 6.47 -5.73
N ILE A 42 4.19 7.68 -6.28
CA ILE A 42 5.51 8.17 -6.74
C ILE A 42 6.45 8.35 -5.54
N ILE A 43 5.94 8.90 -4.43
CA ILE A 43 6.72 9.10 -3.20
C ILE A 43 7.12 7.75 -2.61
N ASP A 44 6.20 6.79 -2.55
CA ASP A 44 6.49 5.43 -2.09
C ASP A 44 7.58 4.76 -2.92
N ALA A 45 7.51 4.89 -4.25
CA ALA A 45 8.55 4.35 -5.12
C ALA A 45 9.91 5.05 -4.92
N GLN A 46 9.91 6.35 -4.59
CA GLN A 46 11.12 7.08 -4.19
C GLN A 46 11.65 6.59 -2.84
N ASP A 47 10.78 6.32 -1.87
CA ASP A 47 11.18 5.77 -0.57
C ASP A 47 11.79 4.38 -0.72
N VAL A 48 11.26 3.54 -1.60
CA VAL A 48 11.90 2.25 -1.95
C VAL A 48 13.31 2.46 -2.47
N LEU A 49 13.50 3.39 -3.42
CA LEU A 49 14.83 3.68 -3.98
C LEU A 49 15.80 4.22 -2.91
N ILE A 50 15.35 5.15 -2.09
CA ILE A 50 16.16 5.77 -1.02
C ILE A 50 16.56 4.69 0.00
N THR A 51 15.61 3.89 0.45
CA THR A 51 15.87 2.85 1.44
C THR A 51 16.85 1.80 0.93
N LEU A 52 16.68 1.31 -0.31
CA LEU A 52 17.55 0.30 -0.90
C LEU A 52 19.00 0.78 -1.10
N VAL A 53 19.25 2.10 -1.12
CA VAL A 53 20.60 2.67 -1.18
C VAL A 53 21.07 3.26 0.16
N THR A 54 20.36 2.99 1.25
CA THR A 54 20.69 3.44 2.61
C THR A 54 21.10 2.25 3.49
N PRO A 55 22.33 1.74 3.35
CA PRO A 55 22.78 0.57 4.11
C PRO A 55 22.90 0.89 5.60
N ALA A 56 22.56 -0.10 6.44
CA ALA A 56 22.69 -0.02 7.90
C ALA A 56 23.67 -1.09 8.42
N GLU A 57 24.47 -0.73 9.42
CA GLU A 57 25.44 -1.65 10.05
C GLU A 57 24.87 -2.33 11.30
N THR A 58 23.84 -1.74 11.92
CA THR A 58 23.22 -2.26 13.14
C THR A 58 22.28 -3.43 12.84
N GLU A 59 21.94 -4.19 13.89
CA GLU A 59 20.94 -5.25 13.77
C GLU A 59 19.55 -4.67 13.45
N PRO A 60 18.69 -5.43 12.73
CA PRO A 60 17.32 -5.01 12.50
C PRO A 60 16.58 -4.69 13.80
N THR A 61 15.88 -3.56 13.82
CA THR A 61 15.03 -3.10 14.92
C THR A 61 13.58 -3.53 14.73
N VAL A 62 13.17 -3.69 13.45
CA VAL A 62 11.83 -4.12 13.05
C VAL A 62 11.90 -5.18 11.95
N ASP A 63 10.80 -5.88 11.74
CA ASP A 63 10.56 -6.82 10.63
C ASP A 63 9.35 -6.36 9.78
N SER A 64 8.96 -7.14 8.78
CA SER A 64 7.83 -6.83 7.89
C SER A 64 6.47 -6.69 8.58
N VAL A 65 6.33 -7.14 9.83
CA VAL A 65 5.11 -7.05 10.63
C VAL A 65 5.16 -5.87 11.59
N THR A 66 6.29 -5.73 12.30
CA THR A 66 6.50 -4.68 13.30
C THR A 66 6.89 -3.33 12.69
N TYR A 67 7.14 -3.29 11.39
CA TYR A 67 7.31 -2.06 10.60
C TYR A 67 6.07 -1.16 10.62
N TRP A 68 4.89 -1.77 10.74
CA TRP A 68 3.62 -1.04 10.70
C TRP A 68 3.26 -0.47 12.07
N GLU A 69 3.07 0.82 12.12
CA GLU A 69 2.48 1.49 13.27
C GLU A 69 0.94 1.53 13.14
N LEU A 70 0.25 1.36 14.26
CA LEU A 70 -1.19 1.58 14.32
C LEU A 70 -1.43 3.04 14.65
N VAL A 71 -2.11 3.74 13.75
CA VAL A 71 -2.39 5.17 13.87
C VAL A 71 -3.89 5.42 13.95
N GLU A 72 -4.27 6.60 14.44
CA GLU A 72 -5.67 7.04 14.36
C GLU A 72 -6.04 7.36 12.91
N PRO A 73 -7.30 7.13 12.52
CA PRO A 73 -7.77 7.48 11.18
C PRO A 73 -7.51 8.97 10.88
N PRO A 74 -7.06 9.32 9.66
CA PRO A 74 -6.82 10.72 9.29
C PRO A 74 -8.10 11.54 9.42
N THR A 75 -7.98 12.69 10.09
CA THR A 75 -9.12 13.61 10.31
C THR A 75 -9.27 14.63 9.18
N GLY A 76 -8.23 14.80 8.35
CA GLY A 76 -8.14 15.86 7.35
C GLY A 76 -7.80 17.24 7.94
N GLU A 77 -7.52 17.34 9.24
CA GLU A 77 -7.17 18.59 9.92
C GLU A 77 -5.66 18.85 9.93
N ASP A 78 -4.84 17.81 9.69
CA ASP A 78 -3.39 17.96 9.60
C ASP A 78 -3.03 18.71 8.31
N PRO A 79 -2.23 19.79 8.39
CA PRO A 79 -1.71 20.48 7.20
C PRO A 79 -0.97 19.58 6.23
N LEU A 80 -0.38 18.46 6.69
CA LEU A 80 0.28 17.48 5.85
C LEU A 80 -0.72 16.64 5.02
N ASP A 81 -1.96 16.45 5.48
CA ASP A 81 -3.01 15.77 4.71
C ASP A 81 -3.26 16.47 3.35
N ALA A 82 -3.06 17.79 3.29
CA ALA A 82 -3.18 18.56 2.07
C ALA A 82 -1.92 18.58 1.19
N LEU A 83 -0.81 17.98 1.64
CA LEU A 83 0.46 18.02 0.89
C LEU A 83 0.34 17.24 -0.43
N ILE A 84 -0.15 16.01 -0.38
CA ILE A 84 -0.27 15.16 -1.56
C ILE A 84 -1.19 15.75 -2.63
N PRO A 85 -2.43 16.22 -2.32
CA PRO A 85 -3.27 16.92 -3.31
C PRO A 85 -2.60 18.16 -3.92
N ARG A 86 -1.82 18.91 -3.15
CA ARG A 86 -1.08 20.07 -3.68
C ARG A 86 0.01 19.67 -4.66
N LEU A 87 0.77 18.61 -4.32
CA LEU A 87 1.81 18.07 -5.20
C LEU A 87 1.19 17.50 -6.48
N ALA A 88 0.12 16.73 -6.37
CA ALA A 88 -0.61 16.21 -7.53
C ALA A 88 -1.10 17.32 -8.44
N ALA A 89 -1.69 18.39 -7.86
CA ALA A 89 -2.15 19.55 -8.61
C ALA A 89 -1.02 20.29 -9.35
N ALA A 90 0.20 20.27 -8.82
CA ALA A 90 1.35 20.94 -9.44
C ALA A 90 1.79 20.29 -10.76
N TYR A 91 1.42 19.03 -11.02
CA TYR A 91 1.67 18.38 -12.32
C TYR A 91 0.80 18.97 -13.46
N GLY A 92 -0.35 19.56 -13.13
CA GLY A 92 -1.27 20.15 -14.09
C GLY A 92 -2.05 19.13 -14.91
N GLU A 93 -1.36 18.21 -15.61
CA GLU A 93 -1.98 17.22 -16.47
C GLU A 93 -1.65 15.79 -16.03
N PRO A 94 -2.61 14.83 -16.07
CA PRO A 94 -2.41 13.44 -15.66
C PRO A 94 -1.24 12.73 -16.36
N ARG A 95 -0.99 13.05 -17.62
CA ARG A 95 0.13 12.45 -18.39
C ARG A 95 1.50 12.66 -17.73
N TRP A 96 1.71 13.77 -17.01
CA TRP A 96 2.97 14.03 -16.33
C TRP A 96 3.11 13.22 -15.04
N LEU A 97 1.99 13.02 -14.31
CA LEU A 97 1.95 12.07 -13.20
C LEU A 97 2.26 10.65 -13.68
N LYS A 98 1.57 10.20 -14.73
CA LYS A 98 1.77 8.87 -15.33
C LYS A 98 3.22 8.67 -15.76
N PHE A 99 3.80 9.65 -16.46
CA PHE A 99 5.20 9.59 -16.90
C PHE A 99 6.15 9.47 -15.70
N HIS A 100 5.98 10.32 -14.68
CA HIS A 100 6.85 10.30 -13.50
C HIS A 100 6.68 9.00 -12.69
N PHE A 101 5.44 8.55 -12.53
CA PHE A 101 5.13 7.29 -11.86
C PHE A 101 5.81 6.09 -12.58
N ASP A 102 5.74 6.05 -13.91
CA ASP A 102 6.37 4.98 -14.70
C ASP A 102 7.91 5.02 -14.59
N ASP A 103 8.52 6.21 -14.67
CA ASP A 103 9.96 6.39 -14.61
C ASP A 103 10.53 5.96 -13.24
N VAL A 104 10.00 6.53 -12.14
CA VAL A 104 10.43 6.21 -10.77
C VAL A 104 10.09 4.77 -10.43
N GLY A 105 8.88 4.32 -10.77
CA GLY A 105 8.42 2.97 -10.49
C GLY A 105 9.22 1.89 -11.23
N SER A 106 9.63 2.15 -12.47
CA SER A 106 10.53 1.26 -13.19
C SER A 106 11.90 1.17 -12.53
N ALA A 107 12.40 2.29 -12.01
CA ALA A 107 13.67 2.32 -11.27
C ALA A 107 13.56 1.55 -9.94
N ALA A 108 12.48 1.74 -9.17
CA ALA A 108 12.24 1.03 -7.92
C ALA A 108 12.14 -0.49 -8.12
N GLY A 109 11.42 -0.93 -9.16
CA GLY A 109 11.34 -2.35 -9.52
C GLY A 109 12.71 -2.96 -9.84
N ARG A 110 13.52 -2.27 -10.65
CA ARG A 110 14.88 -2.74 -10.96
C ARG A 110 15.79 -2.74 -9.74
N ALA A 111 15.69 -1.74 -8.85
CA ALA A 111 16.49 -1.69 -7.64
C ALA A 111 16.16 -2.85 -6.71
N ALA A 112 14.89 -3.18 -6.55
CA ALA A 112 14.44 -4.32 -5.77
C ALA A 112 14.94 -5.68 -6.33
N GLU A 113 14.93 -5.85 -7.65
CA GLU A 113 15.45 -7.07 -8.30
C GLU A 113 16.97 -7.26 -8.10
N LEU A 114 17.71 -6.17 -7.96
CA LEU A 114 19.17 -6.19 -7.78
C LEU A 114 19.61 -6.26 -6.32
N ALA A 115 18.71 -5.95 -5.38
CA ALA A 115 19.05 -5.89 -3.97
C ALA A 115 19.22 -7.29 -3.37
N ASP A 116 20.18 -7.43 -2.44
CA ASP A 116 20.32 -8.62 -1.61
C ASP A 116 19.24 -8.62 -0.52
N PRO A 117 18.33 -9.61 -0.48
CA PRO A 117 17.28 -9.67 0.53
C PRO A 117 17.79 -9.72 1.98
N GLY A 118 19.02 -10.21 2.20
CA GLY A 118 19.65 -10.28 3.51
C GLY A 118 20.39 -9.01 3.91
N ALA A 119 20.58 -8.05 3.00
CA ALA A 119 21.21 -6.78 3.33
C ALA A 119 20.35 -5.97 4.32
N ARG A 120 21.00 -5.18 5.16
CA ARG A 120 20.35 -4.32 6.15
C ARG A 120 20.25 -2.90 5.59
N VAL A 121 19.09 -2.31 5.75
CA VAL A 121 18.79 -0.96 5.28
C VAL A 121 18.10 -0.15 6.37
N GLY A 122 18.28 1.16 6.32
CA GLY A 122 17.67 2.12 7.25
C GLY A 122 16.53 2.90 6.59
N THR A 123 15.41 3.03 7.29
CA THR A 123 14.28 3.87 6.89
C THR A 123 13.51 4.34 8.14
N ARG A 124 13.02 5.57 8.17
CA ARG A 124 12.21 6.13 9.28
C ARG A 124 12.85 5.92 10.68
N ASP A 125 14.17 6.07 10.79
CA ASP A 125 14.96 5.79 12.01
C ASP A 125 14.98 4.32 12.46
N GLU A 126 14.44 3.40 11.64
CA GLU A 126 14.43 1.96 11.88
C GLU A 126 15.41 1.24 10.94
N VAL A 127 15.81 0.03 11.34
CA VAL A 127 16.63 -0.88 10.54
C VAL A 127 15.90 -2.18 10.32
N LEU A 128 15.92 -2.67 9.07
CA LEU A 128 15.32 -3.96 8.71
C LEU A 128 16.11 -4.63 7.58
N THR A 129 15.80 -5.88 7.29
CA THR A 129 16.36 -6.52 6.09
C THR A 129 15.65 -5.98 4.84
N VAL A 130 16.32 -5.96 3.71
CA VAL A 130 15.70 -5.65 2.41
C VAL A 130 14.49 -6.56 2.16
N GLY A 131 14.60 -7.85 2.51
CA GLY A 131 13.49 -8.81 2.36
C GLY A 131 12.26 -8.44 3.18
N ASP A 132 12.43 -8.00 4.43
CA ASP A 132 11.34 -7.52 5.27
C ASP A 132 10.74 -6.22 4.74
N TYR A 133 11.57 -5.28 4.34
CA TYR A 133 11.13 -4.02 3.76
C TYR A 133 10.28 -4.23 2.50
N LEU A 134 10.78 -5.00 1.54
CA LEU A 134 10.03 -5.31 0.32
C LEU A 134 8.75 -6.11 0.61
N SER A 135 8.75 -6.96 1.65
CA SER A 135 7.55 -7.69 2.10
C SER A 135 6.49 -6.74 2.70
N ALA A 136 6.90 -5.71 3.45
CA ALA A 136 5.98 -4.67 3.90
C ALA A 136 5.35 -3.93 2.71
N TYR A 137 6.13 -3.59 1.69
CA TYR A 137 5.64 -2.94 0.48
C TYR A 137 4.71 -3.82 -0.39
N VAL A 138 4.78 -5.14 -0.28
CA VAL A 138 3.74 -6.00 -0.89
C VAL A 138 2.37 -5.69 -0.33
N MET A 139 2.26 -5.48 0.99
CA MET A 139 1.00 -5.11 1.64
C MET A 139 0.60 -3.68 1.24
N GLU A 140 1.50 -2.73 1.33
CA GLU A 140 1.27 -1.31 0.98
C GLU A 140 0.67 -1.19 -0.43
N TRP A 141 1.36 -1.73 -1.43
CA TRP A 141 0.90 -1.64 -2.81
C TRP A 141 -0.34 -2.47 -3.12
N THR A 142 -0.57 -3.56 -2.39
CA THR A 142 -1.83 -4.31 -2.52
C THR A 142 -3.00 -3.50 -1.98
N LEU A 143 -2.84 -2.82 -0.84
CA LEU A 143 -3.86 -1.95 -0.26
C LEU A 143 -4.12 -0.73 -1.15
N HIS A 144 -3.08 -0.07 -1.64
CA HIS A 144 -3.23 1.06 -2.54
C HIS A 144 -3.74 0.68 -3.93
N HIS A 145 -3.51 -0.55 -4.39
CA HIS A 145 -4.19 -1.05 -5.58
C HIS A 145 -5.71 -1.15 -5.35
N LEU A 146 -6.14 -1.65 -4.19
CA LEU A 146 -7.56 -1.67 -3.82
C LEU A 146 -8.13 -0.26 -3.70
N ASP A 147 -7.36 0.70 -3.17
CA ASP A 147 -7.75 2.10 -3.10
C ASP A 147 -7.88 2.73 -4.49
N LEU A 148 -6.95 2.43 -5.40
CA LEU A 148 -6.97 2.93 -6.78
C LEU A 148 -8.26 2.52 -7.50
N ILE A 149 -8.64 1.25 -7.35
CA ILE A 149 -9.79 0.70 -8.07
C ILE A 149 -11.13 0.83 -7.35
N ALA A 150 -11.17 1.41 -6.15
CA ALA A 150 -12.36 1.44 -5.28
C ALA A 150 -13.62 1.97 -5.99
N HIS A 151 -13.45 2.91 -6.93
CA HIS A 151 -14.53 3.53 -7.71
C HIS A 151 -14.36 3.31 -9.23
N LEU A 152 -13.57 2.31 -9.64
CA LEU A 152 -13.29 1.94 -11.03
C LEU A 152 -13.81 0.52 -11.30
N PRO A 153 -15.09 0.34 -11.62
CA PRO A 153 -15.74 -0.99 -11.63
C PRO A 153 -15.21 -1.95 -12.72
N SER A 154 -14.49 -1.44 -13.72
CA SER A 154 -13.87 -2.24 -14.78
C SER A 154 -12.40 -2.56 -14.55
N ALA A 155 -11.78 -1.99 -13.52
CA ALA A 155 -10.39 -2.23 -13.22
C ALA A 155 -10.17 -3.62 -12.61
N ALA A 156 -9.02 -4.22 -12.90
CA ALA A 156 -8.67 -5.54 -12.40
C ALA A 156 -8.29 -5.49 -10.91
N ASP A 157 -8.68 -6.52 -10.17
CA ASP A 157 -8.25 -6.72 -8.78
C ASP A 157 -6.73 -6.99 -8.70
N PRO A 158 -6.09 -6.71 -7.55
CA PRO A 158 -4.75 -7.19 -7.26
C PRO A 158 -4.62 -8.70 -7.48
N PRO A 159 -3.42 -9.22 -7.84
CA PRO A 159 -3.20 -10.65 -7.98
C PRO A 159 -3.58 -11.44 -6.72
N ALA A 160 -4.16 -12.62 -6.89
CA ALA A 160 -4.65 -13.43 -5.76
C ALA A 160 -3.54 -13.75 -4.74
N GLU A 161 -2.33 -14.01 -5.22
CA GLU A 161 -1.18 -14.29 -4.36
C GLU A 161 -0.73 -13.08 -3.53
N THR A 162 -0.89 -11.85 -4.04
CA THR A 162 -0.55 -10.64 -3.27
C THR A 162 -1.65 -10.30 -2.26
N LEU A 163 -2.92 -10.54 -2.61
CA LEU A 163 -4.05 -10.46 -1.66
C LEU A 163 -3.86 -11.44 -0.50
N ALA A 164 -3.50 -12.69 -0.80
CA ALA A 164 -3.25 -13.71 0.24
C ALA A 164 -2.06 -13.35 1.14
N ALA A 165 -0.98 -12.82 0.56
CA ALA A 165 0.19 -12.38 1.31
C ALA A 165 -0.12 -11.17 2.21
N ALA A 166 -0.83 -10.17 1.68
CA ALA A 166 -1.26 -9.01 2.45
C ALA A 166 -2.23 -9.39 3.59
N ARG A 167 -3.17 -10.32 3.34
CA ARG A 167 -4.01 -10.88 4.40
C ARG A 167 -3.19 -11.56 5.50
N ALA A 168 -2.22 -12.38 5.13
CA ALA A 168 -1.36 -13.05 6.11
C ALA A 168 -0.54 -12.05 6.96
N ALA A 169 -0.09 -10.93 6.36
CA ALA A 169 0.55 -9.84 7.09
C ALA A 169 -0.45 -9.16 8.04
N LEU A 170 -1.65 -8.82 7.58
CA LEU A 170 -2.72 -8.24 8.40
C LEU A 170 -3.05 -9.11 9.61
N GLU A 171 -3.18 -10.44 9.42
CA GLU A 171 -3.47 -11.39 10.51
C GLU A 171 -2.35 -11.43 11.56
N LYS A 172 -1.10 -11.31 11.14
CA LYS A 172 0.05 -11.21 12.05
C LYS A 172 0.01 -9.90 12.85
N ILE A 173 -0.25 -8.77 12.20
CA ILE A 173 -0.39 -7.45 12.85
C ILE A 173 -1.57 -7.47 13.85
N ALA A 174 -2.70 -8.04 13.46
CA ALA A 174 -3.87 -8.20 14.34
C ALA A 174 -3.63 -9.16 15.51
N GLY A 175 -2.63 -10.06 15.39
CA GLY A 175 -2.37 -11.15 16.34
C GLY A 175 -3.49 -12.20 16.38
N ALA A 176 -4.30 -12.29 15.32
CA ALA A 176 -5.40 -13.24 15.23
C ALA A 176 -5.80 -13.46 13.74
N PRO A 177 -6.23 -14.67 13.36
CA PRO A 177 -6.68 -14.94 12.01
C PRO A 177 -8.03 -14.28 11.71
N VAL A 178 -8.19 -13.78 10.49
CA VAL A 178 -9.51 -13.37 9.97
C VAL A 178 -10.30 -14.63 9.59
N PRO A 179 -11.60 -14.71 9.92
CA PRO A 179 -12.41 -15.89 9.62
C PRO A 179 -12.32 -16.34 8.16
N ALA A 180 -12.29 -17.65 7.92
CA ALA A 180 -12.20 -18.24 6.58
C ALA A 180 -13.42 -17.94 5.67
N SER A 181 -14.49 -17.39 6.23
CA SER A 181 -15.66 -16.92 5.46
C SER A 181 -15.39 -15.62 4.69
N PHE A 182 -14.31 -14.90 5.01
CA PHE A 182 -13.90 -13.73 4.26
C PHE A 182 -13.02 -14.16 3.07
N SER A 183 -13.26 -13.55 1.90
CA SER A 183 -12.24 -13.54 0.85
C SER A 183 -11.02 -12.76 1.31
N ASP A 184 -9.85 -12.95 0.69
CA ASP A 184 -8.65 -12.18 1.04
C ASP A 184 -8.87 -10.67 0.82
N LYS A 185 -9.57 -10.30 -0.25
CA LYS A 185 -9.96 -8.91 -0.53
C LYS A 185 -10.86 -8.35 0.56
N ASP A 186 -11.92 -9.07 0.98
CA ASP A 186 -12.83 -8.58 2.02
C ASP A 186 -12.13 -8.49 3.37
N ALA A 187 -11.24 -9.45 3.69
CA ALA A 187 -10.43 -9.41 4.88
C ALA A 187 -9.57 -8.13 4.96
N LEU A 188 -8.95 -7.74 3.85
CA LEU A 188 -8.17 -6.51 3.75
C LEU A 188 -9.05 -5.27 3.86
N LEU A 189 -10.13 -5.18 3.06
CA LEU A 189 -11.01 -4.01 3.05
C LEU A 189 -11.64 -3.75 4.42
N VAL A 190 -12.13 -4.80 5.10
CA VAL A 190 -12.74 -4.68 6.43
C VAL A 190 -11.68 -4.51 7.50
N GLY A 191 -10.61 -5.30 7.44
CA GLY A 191 -9.55 -5.29 8.45
C GLY A 191 -8.80 -3.97 8.56
N THR A 192 -8.69 -3.22 7.46
CA THR A 192 -8.00 -1.92 7.40
C THR A 192 -8.96 -0.71 7.35
N GLY A 193 -10.27 -0.94 7.48
CA GLY A 193 -11.26 0.14 7.53
C GLY A 193 -11.67 0.75 6.19
N ARG A 194 -11.20 0.20 5.09
CA ARG A 194 -11.56 0.64 3.72
C ARG A 194 -13.01 0.37 3.37
N ARG A 195 -13.62 -0.57 4.05
CA ARG A 195 -15.06 -0.88 3.97
C ARG A 195 -15.59 -1.26 5.36
N ALA A 196 -16.75 -0.74 5.72
CA ALA A 196 -17.43 -1.19 6.94
C ALA A 196 -17.87 -2.66 6.80
N PRO A 197 -17.76 -3.48 7.88
CA PRO A 197 -18.27 -4.85 7.88
C PRO A 197 -19.80 -4.88 7.81
N THR A 198 -20.34 -5.83 7.08
CA THR A 198 -21.77 -6.20 7.14
C THR A 198 -22.10 -6.79 8.51
N ALA A 199 -23.40 -6.90 8.84
CA ALA A 199 -23.82 -7.52 10.11
C ALA A 199 -23.31 -8.98 10.25
N ALA A 200 -23.31 -9.75 9.15
CA ALA A 200 -22.81 -11.12 9.11
C ALA A 200 -21.28 -11.18 9.33
N GLU A 201 -20.53 -10.32 8.66
CA GLU A 201 -19.07 -10.20 8.82
C GLU A 201 -18.71 -9.78 10.24
N LYS A 202 -19.40 -8.77 10.80
CA LYS A 202 -19.19 -8.34 12.18
C LYS A 202 -19.43 -9.47 13.19
N ALA A 203 -20.48 -10.27 12.97
CA ALA A 203 -20.74 -11.44 13.80
C ALA A 203 -19.65 -12.51 13.63
N ALA A 204 -19.17 -12.75 12.41
CA ALA A 204 -18.11 -13.71 12.13
C ALA A 204 -16.76 -13.30 12.74
N LEU A 205 -16.43 -12.00 12.75
CA LEU A 205 -15.20 -11.49 13.37
C LEU A 205 -15.09 -11.78 14.87
N GLY A 206 -16.24 -11.90 15.58
CA GLY A 206 -16.23 -12.23 17.01
C GLY A 206 -15.34 -11.29 17.82
N GLY A 207 -14.36 -11.85 18.55
CA GLY A 207 -13.41 -11.07 19.35
C GLY A 207 -12.47 -10.17 18.54
N LEU A 208 -12.25 -10.45 17.26
CA LEU A 208 -11.43 -9.60 16.38
C LEU A 208 -12.14 -8.28 16.05
N ALA A 209 -13.49 -8.23 16.13
CA ALA A 209 -14.26 -7.02 15.82
C ALA A 209 -13.91 -5.80 16.69
N VAL A 210 -13.29 -5.99 17.86
CA VAL A 210 -12.84 -4.88 18.73
C VAL A 210 -11.44 -4.36 18.36
N LYS A 211 -10.71 -5.09 17.52
CA LYS A 211 -9.35 -4.72 17.08
C LYS A 211 -9.36 -4.06 15.71
N VAL A 212 -10.35 -4.34 14.88
CA VAL A 212 -10.45 -3.77 13.53
C VAL A 212 -11.37 -2.56 13.53
N PRO A 213 -11.12 -1.55 12.69
CA PRO A 213 -10.04 -1.54 11.69
C PRO A 213 -8.66 -1.28 12.29
N LEU A 214 -7.63 -1.87 11.65
CA LEU A 214 -6.23 -1.55 11.84
C LEU A 214 -5.86 -0.45 10.83
N VAL A 215 -5.73 0.77 11.29
CA VAL A 215 -5.24 1.87 10.45
C VAL A 215 -3.72 1.85 10.53
N LEU A 216 -3.07 1.61 9.39
CA LEU A 216 -1.64 1.41 9.28
C LEU A 216 -0.98 2.72 8.81
N GLY A 217 0.14 3.11 9.44
CA GLY A 217 0.95 4.28 9.10
C GLY A 217 2.40 3.95 8.85
#